data_65f6903f68a1d7bb265eda6cc3751493
#
_entry.id   65f6903f68a1d7bb265eda6cc3751493
#
_cell.length_a   1.000
_cell.length_b   1.000
_cell.length_c   1.000
_cell.angle_alpha   90.00
_cell.angle_beta   90.00
_cell.angle_gamma   90.00
#
_symmetry.space_group_name_H-M   'P 1'
#
loop_
_entity.id
_entity.type
_entity.pdbx_description
1 polymer ?
#
loop_
_entity_poly.entity_id
_entity_poly.type
_entity_poly.pdbx_seq_one_letter_code
_entity_poly.pdbx_strand_id
1 'polypeptide(L)'
;VRPLVVQACRDTIVADMHVIGIDAGGTKTVCLLADERGMILSEGRGPGANLHAAGEHAVEQVLREVMTAAIGSRATVPAAICLGIAGVDREDEMRTIRMLMERIGHKSRVLVVNDALIALAAGARDAPAIVIISGTGSIVYGRNGQGEAARAGGWGHMIGDEGSGYWIGREALSAVMRAADGRGPATRLTTAILGHLNLNDESRLPRIVYDRETPRMTVAAMGPIVQEAAEQGDAVARRILERAVDELVLGAQSVASRLEMRGDEFTFFLSGGAFRVVPWLVGELSRRLVEVAPRCQVEMLNEEPAVGAVWLALAEAQGKANVPHYARPRL
;
A
#
# COMPACT_ATOMS: atom_id res chain seq x y z
N VAL A 1 8.85 27.90 -65.96
CA VAL A 1 8.23 26.69 -65.37
C VAL A 1 9.08 26.28 -64.17
N ARG A 2 8.65 26.61 -62.96
CA ARG A 2 9.26 26.20 -61.71
C ARG A 2 8.55 24.93 -61.25
N PRO A 3 9.25 23.87 -60.80
CA PRO A 3 8.58 22.71 -60.20
C PRO A 3 8.13 23.05 -58.77
N LEU A 4 6.87 22.72 -58.46
CA LEU A 4 6.30 22.71 -57.14
C LEU A 4 7.00 21.58 -56.32
N VAL A 5 7.71 21.95 -55.28
CA VAL A 5 8.16 21.01 -54.25
C VAL A 5 6.96 20.76 -53.33
N VAL A 6 6.37 19.58 -53.48
CA VAL A 6 5.38 19.05 -52.52
C VAL A 6 6.14 18.68 -51.26
N GLN A 7 6.01 19.51 -50.24
CA GLN A 7 6.50 19.27 -48.90
C GLN A 7 5.55 18.24 -48.26
N ALA A 8 5.95 16.95 -48.34
CA ALA A 8 5.25 15.89 -47.62
C ALA A 8 5.38 16.19 -46.13
N CYS A 9 4.28 16.62 -45.50
CA CYS A 9 4.10 16.53 -44.07
C CYS A 9 4.32 15.06 -43.65
N ARG A 10 5.45 14.79 -43.03
CA ARG A 10 5.63 13.61 -42.21
C ARG A 10 4.84 13.83 -40.93
N ASP A 11 3.56 13.56 -40.96
CA ASP A 11 2.82 13.21 -39.79
C ASP A 11 3.39 11.86 -39.34
N THR A 12 4.35 11.93 -38.43
CA THR A 12 4.79 10.78 -37.67
C THR A 12 3.55 10.36 -36.88
N ILE A 13 2.88 9.29 -37.33
CA ILE A 13 1.88 8.57 -36.55
C ILE A 13 2.65 8.17 -35.29
N VAL A 14 2.51 8.93 -34.22
CA VAL A 14 2.87 8.48 -32.88
C VAL A 14 1.93 7.32 -32.63
N ALA A 15 2.43 6.09 -32.76
CA ALA A 15 1.65 4.93 -32.42
C ALA A 15 1.13 5.15 -31.00
N ASP A 16 -0.20 4.99 -30.80
CA ASP A 16 -0.86 5.15 -29.50
C ASP A 16 -0.11 4.31 -28.46
N MET A 17 0.78 4.95 -27.70
CA MET A 17 1.59 4.28 -26.71
C MET A 17 0.71 4.04 -25.46
N HIS A 18 0.55 2.79 -25.10
CA HIS A 18 -0.16 2.40 -23.89
C HIS A 18 0.80 1.88 -22.85
N VAL A 19 0.46 2.06 -21.59
CA VAL A 19 1.16 1.50 -20.43
C VAL A 19 0.18 0.84 -19.47
N ILE A 20 0.68 -0.04 -18.64
CA ILE A 20 -0.09 -0.69 -17.57
C ILE A 20 0.54 -0.39 -16.22
N GLY A 21 -0.28 0.04 -15.26
CA GLY A 21 0.05 0.14 -13.84
C GLY A 21 -0.73 -0.86 -13.02
N ILE A 22 -0.07 -1.62 -12.16
CA ILE A 22 -0.68 -2.65 -11.32
C ILE A 22 -0.34 -2.39 -9.86
N ASP A 23 -1.37 -2.35 -9.00
CA ASP A 23 -1.28 -2.44 -7.54
C ASP A 23 -1.75 -3.83 -7.11
N ALA A 24 -0.82 -4.69 -6.70
CA ALA A 24 -1.08 -6.05 -6.26
C ALA A 24 -0.92 -6.15 -4.73
N GLY A 25 -1.95 -5.74 -4.02
CA GLY A 25 -2.00 -5.73 -2.56
C GLY A 25 -2.35 -7.09 -1.95
N GLY A 26 -2.40 -7.12 -0.62
CA GLY A 26 -2.76 -8.35 0.12
C GLY A 26 -4.25 -8.74 0.01
N THR A 27 -5.13 -7.82 -0.34
CA THR A 27 -6.59 -8.02 -0.33
C THR A 27 -7.26 -7.78 -1.67
N LYS A 28 -6.68 -6.95 -2.51
CA LYS A 28 -7.17 -6.63 -3.85
C LYS A 28 -6.00 -6.42 -4.80
N THR A 29 -6.25 -6.60 -6.10
CA THR A 29 -5.37 -6.22 -7.20
C THR A 29 -6.11 -5.28 -8.13
N VAL A 30 -5.48 -4.18 -8.50
CA VAL A 30 -6.00 -3.18 -9.45
C VAL A 30 -5.00 -3.05 -10.60
N CYS A 31 -5.48 -3.21 -11.82
CA CYS A 31 -4.73 -3.04 -13.05
C CYS A 31 -5.36 -1.91 -13.86
N LEU A 32 -4.58 -0.91 -14.24
CA LEU A 32 -5.00 0.24 -15.04
C LEU A 32 -4.27 0.24 -16.37
N LEU A 33 -5.00 0.36 -17.47
CA LEU A 33 -4.47 0.66 -18.79
C LEU A 33 -4.56 2.17 -19.01
N ALA A 34 -3.47 2.80 -19.42
CA ALA A 34 -3.42 4.24 -19.69
C ALA A 34 -2.75 4.56 -21.04
N ASP A 35 -3.06 5.73 -21.57
CA ASP A 35 -2.39 6.31 -22.74
C ASP A 35 -1.05 6.96 -22.39
N GLU A 36 -0.37 7.53 -23.38
CA GLU A 36 0.93 8.23 -23.25
C GLU A 36 0.88 9.47 -22.35
N ARG A 37 -0.31 9.99 -22.03
CA ARG A 37 -0.53 11.12 -21.13
C ARG A 37 -0.87 10.69 -19.72
N GLY A 38 -1.05 9.38 -19.49
CA GLY A 38 -1.46 8.82 -18.22
C GLY A 38 -2.98 8.87 -17.98
N MET A 39 -3.78 9.14 -19.02
CA MET A 39 -5.23 9.06 -18.93
C MET A 39 -5.65 7.60 -18.87
N ILE A 40 -6.41 7.24 -17.85
CA ILE A 40 -6.89 5.88 -17.65
C ILE A 40 -7.97 5.55 -18.69
N LEU A 41 -7.72 4.53 -19.47
CA LEU A 41 -8.60 4.06 -20.56
C LEU A 41 -9.52 2.93 -20.09
N SER A 42 -9.05 2.10 -19.19
CA SER A 42 -9.80 0.95 -18.65
C SER A 42 -9.11 0.37 -17.43
N GLU A 43 -9.82 -0.46 -16.70
CA GLU A 43 -9.34 -1.12 -15.50
C GLU A 43 -9.72 -2.61 -15.46
N GLY A 44 -8.92 -3.38 -14.70
CA GLY A 44 -9.24 -4.73 -14.29
C GLY A 44 -9.03 -4.85 -12.78
N ARG A 45 -9.93 -5.54 -12.09
CA ARG A 45 -9.89 -5.73 -10.64
C ARG A 45 -9.96 -7.21 -10.30
N GLY A 46 -9.23 -7.63 -9.26
CA GLY A 46 -9.15 -9.01 -8.80
C GLY A 46 -8.85 -9.13 -7.31
N PRO A 47 -8.80 -10.35 -6.81
CA PRO A 47 -8.41 -10.64 -5.43
C PRO A 47 -6.95 -10.24 -5.16
N GLY A 48 -6.53 -10.31 -3.89
CA GLY A 48 -5.16 -10.02 -3.51
C GLY A 48 -4.14 -10.95 -4.17
N ALA A 49 -2.98 -10.40 -4.55
CA ALA A 49 -1.89 -11.12 -5.20
C ALA A 49 -0.55 -10.93 -4.46
N ASN A 50 -0.59 -11.02 -3.11
CA ASN A 50 0.63 -11.06 -2.32
C ASN A 50 1.35 -12.40 -2.50
N LEU A 51 2.61 -12.35 -2.95
CA LEU A 51 3.40 -13.54 -3.32
C LEU A 51 3.52 -14.55 -2.17
N HIS A 52 3.78 -14.06 -0.94
CA HIS A 52 3.98 -14.91 0.24
C HIS A 52 2.68 -15.54 0.75
N ALA A 53 1.55 -14.90 0.54
CA ALA A 53 0.26 -15.38 1.03
C ALA A 53 -0.46 -16.28 0.03
N ALA A 54 -0.41 -15.96 -1.27
CA ALA A 54 -1.16 -16.65 -2.30
C ALA A 54 -0.35 -17.71 -3.07
N GLY A 55 0.99 -17.55 -3.10
CA GLY A 55 1.87 -18.40 -3.91
C GLY A 55 1.89 -18.02 -5.40
N GLU A 56 2.93 -18.47 -6.11
CA GLU A 56 3.20 -18.06 -7.49
C GLU A 56 2.04 -18.32 -8.46
N HIS A 57 1.44 -19.52 -8.39
CA HIS A 57 0.38 -19.91 -9.33
C HIS A 57 -0.87 -19.02 -9.22
N ALA A 58 -1.31 -18.72 -7.98
CA ALA A 58 -2.45 -17.85 -7.75
C ALA A 58 -2.14 -16.40 -8.17
N VAL A 59 -0.93 -15.91 -7.88
CA VAL A 59 -0.48 -14.58 -8.34
C VAL A 59 -0.48 -14.49 -9.86
N GLU A 60 0.06 -15.50 -10.56
CA GLU A 60 0.06 -15.55 -12.03
C GLU A 60 -1.36 -15.48 -12.59
N GLN A 61 -2.28 -16.27 -12.04
CA GLN A 61 -3.67 -16.29 -12.47
C GLN A 61 -4.34 -14.93 -12.29
N VAL A 62 -4.20 -14.31 -11.10
CA VAL A 62 -4.79 -12.99 -10.82
C VAL A 62 -4.21 -11.93 -11.77
N LEU A 63 -2.89 -11.89 -11.96
CA LEU A 63 -2.26 -10.93 -12.87
C LEU A 63 -2.78 -11.11 -14.32
N ARG A 64 -2.88 -12.35 -14.80
CA ARG A 64 -3.43 -12.66 -16.12
C ARG A 64 -4.87 -12.15 -16.28
N GLU A 65 -5.72 -12.43 -15.29
CA GLU A 65 -7.14 -12.04 -15.31
C GLU A 65 -7.32 -10.52 -15.30
N VAL A 66 -6.64 -9.80 -14.38
CA VAL A 66 -6.79 -8.34 -14.29
C VAL A 66 -6.22 -7.60 -15.49
N MET A 67 -5.12 -8.10 -16.06
CA MET A 67 -4.54 -7.51 -17.27
C MET A 67 -5.41 -7.79 -18.49
N THR A 68 -5.96 -8.99 -18.63
CA THR A 68 -6.91 -9.32 -19.70
C THR A 68 -8.15 -8.41 -19.61
N ALA A 69 -8.68 -8.20 -18.41
CA ALA A 69 -9.83 -7.31 -18.20
C ALA A 69 -9.48 -5.84 -18.55
N ALA A 70 -8.31 -5.35 -18.12
CA ALA A 70 -7.87 -3.99 -18.42
C ALA A 70 -7.59 -3.75 -19.89
N ILE A 71 -6.99 -4.70 -20.61
CA ILE A 71 -6.73 -4.60 -22.05
C ILE A 71 -8.04 -4.72 -22.84
N GLY A 72 -8.94 -5.63 -22.42
CA GLY A 72 -10.23 -5.90 -23.08
C GLY A 72 -10.04 -6.35 -24.53
N SER A 73 -10.85 -5.82 -25.44
CA SER A 73 -10.80 -6.11 -26.87
C SER A 73 -9.77 -5.29 -27.66
N ARG A 74 -8.95 -4.47 -26.97
CA ARG A 74 -7.96 -3.62 -27.65
C ARG A 74 -6.80 -4.47 -28.16
N ALA A 75 -6.48 -4.33 -29.44
CA ALA A 75 -5.30 -4.94 -30.04
C ALA A 75 -4.04 -4.11 -29.72
N THR A 76 -3.71 -3.98 -28.43
CA THR A 76 -2.57 -3.18 -27.98
C THR A 76 -1.57 -4.04 -27.20
N VAL A 77 -0.28 -3.74 -27.40
CA VAL A 77 0.81 -4.25 -26.57
C VAL A 77 1.35 -3.07 -25.78
N PRO A 78 1.21 -3.09 -24.44
CA PRO A 78 1.76 -1.99 -23.61
C PRO A 78 3.26 -1.83 -23.82
N ALA A 79 3.74 -0.59 -23.92
CA ALA A 79 5.17 -0.28 -24.04
C ALA A 79 5.93 -0.64 -22.76
N ALA A 80 5.28 -0.43 -21.60
CA ALA A 80 5.80 -0.82 -20.30
C ALA A 80 4.67 -1.19 -19.34
N ILE A 81 5.02 -2.01 -18.35
CA ILE A 81 4.15 -2.45 -17.27
C ILE A 81 4.90 -2.20 -15.96
N CYS A 82 4.30 -1.48 -15.03
CA CYS A 82 4.81 -1.34 -13.66
C CYS A 82 3.92 -2.12 -12.69
N LEU A 83 4.52 -2.97 -11.88
CA LEU A 83 3.85 -3.74 -10.84
C LEU A 83 4.37 -3.31 -9.47
N GLY A 84 3.50 -2.73 -8.65
CA GLY A 84 3.72 -2.58 -7.21
C GLY A 84 3.10 -3.78 -6.49
N ILE A 85 3.92 -4.57 -5.81
CA ILE A 85 3.47 -5.82 -5.20
C ILE A 85 3.82 -5.84 -3.72
N ALA A 86 2.79 -6.08 -2.90
CA ALA A 86 2.95 -6.23 -1.46
C ALA A 86 3.85 -7.44 -1.12
N GLY A 87 4.85 -7.19 -0.28
CA GLY A 87 5.80 -8.23 0.16
C GLY A 87 6.92 -8.52 -0.84
N VAL A 88 7.06 -7.74 -1.90
CA VAL A 88 8.17 -7.84 -2.87
C VAL A 88 9.13 -6.69 -2.65
N ASP A 89 10.30 -6.99 -2.08
CA ASP A 89 11.30 -5.98 -1.73
C ASP A 89 12.74 -6.46 -1.98
N ARG A 90 12.91 -7.75 -2.29
CA ARG A 90 14.17 -8.37 -2.57
C ARG A 90 14.31 -8.74 -4.04
N GLU A 91 15.54 -8.80 -4.54
CA GLU A 91 15.80 -9.07 -5.95
C GLU A 91 15.35 -10.46 -6.40
N ASP A 92 15.39 -11.46 -5.51
CA ASP A 92 14.88 -12.81 -5.81
C ASP A 92 13.35 -12.83 -5.98
N GLU A 93 12.64 -12.10 -5.14
CA GLU A 93 11.18 -11.92 -5.25
C GLU A 93 10.82 -11.18 -6.54
N MET A 94 11.52 -10.07 -6.83
CA MET A 94 11.32 -9.31 -8.07
C MET A 94 11.61 -10.16 -9.32
N ARG A 95 12.62 -11.02 -9.27
CA ARG A 95 12.95 -11.96 -10.35
C ARG A 95 11.83 -12.97 -10.56
N THR A 96 11.27 -13.51 -9.48
CA THR A 96 10.11 -14.42 -9.56
C THR A 96 8.95 -13.76 -10.27
N ILE A 97 8.61 -12.52 -9.91
CA ILE A 97 7.50 -11.80 -10.59
C ILE A 97 7.81 -11.54 -12.06
N ARG A 98 9.03 -11.17 -12.43
CA ARG A 98 9.41 -11.01 -13.85
C ARG A 98 9.23 -12.32 -14.63
N MET A 99 9.64 -13.47 -14.06
CA MET A 99 9.40 -14.78 -14.67
C MET A 99 7.91 -15.10 -14.82
N LEU A 100 7.05 -14.73 -13.84
CA LEU A 100 5.61 -14.87 -13.98
C LEU A 100 5.08 -14.05 -15.17
N MET A 101 5.53 -12.81 -15.31
CA MET A 101 5.14 -11.94 -16.43
C MET A 101 5.56 -12.49 -17.79
N GLU A 102 6.74 -13.09 -17.89
CA GLU A 102 7.20 -13.78 -19.10
C GLU A 102 6.32 -15.00 -19.43
N ARG A 103 5.92 -15.80 -18.43
CA ARG A 103 4.99 -16.93 -18.60
C ARG A 103 3.59 -16.49 -19.04
N ILE A 104 3.14 -15.33 -18.58
CA ILE A 104 1.89 -14.70 -19.03
C ILE A 104 1.97 -14.32 -20.53
N GLY A 105 3.18 -14.15 -21.06
CA GLY A 105 3.42 -13.90 -22.49
C GLY A 105 3.55 -12.42 -22.85
N HIS A 106 3.74 -11.54 -21.88
CA HIS A 106 4.00 -10.12 -22.15
C HIS A 106 5.43 -9.87 -22.62
N LYS A 107 5.56 -9.13 -23.73
CA LYS A 107 6.84 -8.70 -24.31
C LYS A 107 7.20 -7.26 -23.94
N SER A 108 6.40 -6.62 -23.09
CA SER A 108 6.59 -5.26 -22.61
C SER A 108 7.80 -5.15 -21.69
N ARG A 109 8.33 -3.96 -21.51
CA ARG A 109 9.26 -3.70 -20.40
C ARG A 109 8.52 -3.86 -19.09
N VAL A 110 9.08 -4.63 -18.15
CA VAL A 110 8.44 -4.92 -16.87
C VAL A 110 9.27 -4.33 -15.74
N LEU A 111 8.68 -3.36 -15.05
CA LEU A 111 9.21 -2.76 -13.84
C LEU A 111 8.48 -3.35 -12.63
N VAL A 112 9.19 -4.03 -11.76
CA VAL A 112 8.65 -4.58 -10.50
C VAL A 112 9.20 -3.76 -9.35
N VAL A 113 8.30 -3.25 -8.51
CA VAL A 113 8.64 -2.39 -7.35
C VAL A 113 7.81 -2.78 -6.13
N ASN A 114 8.19 -2.26 -4.97
CA ASN A 114 7.41 -2.37 -3.75
C ASN A 114 6.09 -1.58 -3.88
N ASP A 115 5.00 -2.07 -3.28
CA ASP A 115 3.68 -1.42 -3.29
C ASP A 115 3.67 -0.03 -2.65
N ALA A 116 4.54 0.21 -1.67
CA ALA A 116 4.66 1.54 -1.06
C ALA A 116 5.27 2.58 -2.02
N LEU A 117 6.13 2.19 -2.95
CA LEU A 117 6.67 3.12 -3.96
C LEU A 117 5.59 3.59 -4.93
N ILE A 118 4.70 2.70 -5.38
CA ILE A 118 3.59 3.12 -6.25
C ILE A 118 2.60 4.01 -5.50
N ALA A 119 2.33 3.75 -4.22
CA ALA A 119 1.51 4.61 -3.38
C ALA A 119 2.15 6.01 -3.23
N LEU A 120 3.47 6.08 -3.00
CA LEU A 120 4.20 7.34 -2.96
C LEU A 120 4.13 8.09 -4.29
N ALA A 121 4.34 7.38 -5.42
CA ALA A 121 4.27 7.96 -6.76
C ALA A 121 2.87 8.46 -7.12
N ALA A 122 1.81 7.85 -6.61
CA ALA A 122 0.44 8.32 -6.79
C ALA A 122 0.21 9.71 -6.17
N GLY A 123 0.80 9.97 -4.99
CA GLY A 123 0.69 11.26 -4.32
C GLY A 123 1.70 12.30 -4.78
N ALA A 124 2.96 11.92 -4.87
CA ALA A 124 4.08 12.84 -5.04
C ALA A 124 4.72 12.81 -6.43
N ARG A 125 4.39 11.85 -7.29
CA ARG A 125 5.15 11.55 -8.52
C ARG A 125 6.64 11.40 -8.21
N ASP A 126 7.47 12.35 -8.62
CA ASP A 126 8.92 12.34 -8.40
C ASP A 126 9.39 13.27 -7.26
N ALA A 127 8.49 14.02 -6.63
CA ALA A 127 8.83 14.91 -5.54
C ALA A 127 9.24 14.13 -4.26
N PRO A 128 10.08 14.71 -3.40
CA PRO A 128 10.38 14.17 -2.08
C PRO A 128 9.11 14.05 -1.24
N ALA A 129 8.87 12.87 -0.68
CA ALA A 129 7.70 12.61 0.16
C ALA A 129 7.86 11.33 0.98
N ILE A 130 6.97 11.15 1.95
CA ILE A 130 6.87 9.94 2.76
C ILE A 130 5.42 9.47 2.74
N VAL A 131 5.18 8.19 2.48
CA VAL A 131 3.86 7.57 2.61
C VAL A 131 3.82 6.70 3.86
N ILE A 132 2.74 6.82 4.62
CA ILE A 132 2.41 5.97 5.76
C ILE A 132 1.21 5.14 5.33
N ILE A 133 1.40 3.85 5.19
CA ILE A 133 0.33 2.92 4.83
C ILE A 133 -0.11 2.19 6.09
N SER A 134 -1.42 2.28 6.38
CA SER A 134 -2.08 1.48 7.41
C SER A 134 -3.36 0.89 6.83
N GLY A 135 -3.28 -0.37 6.47
CA GLY A 135 -4.37 -1.20 5.97
C GLY A 135 -4.51 -2.46 6.80
N THR A 136 -4.58 -3.63 6.17
CA THR A 136 -4.44 -4.92 6.85
C THR A 136 -3.03 -5.09 7.44
N GLY A 137 -1.99 -4.62 6.76
CA GLY A 137 -0.64 -4.44 7.28
C GLY A 137 -0.26 -2.97 7.36
N SER A 138 0.99 -2.65 7.76
CA SER A 138 1.50 -1.28 7.82
C SER A 138 2.95 -1.18 7.35
N ILE A 139 3.28 -0.05 6.73
CA ILE A 139 4.63 0.30 6.30
C ILE A 139 4.75 1.81 6.21
N VAL A 140 5.92 2.35 6.52
CA VAL A 140 6.30 3.72 6.21
C VAL A 140 7.42 3.68 5.17
N TYR A 141 7.25 4.40 4.08
CA TYR A 141 8.19 4.45 2.98
C TYR A 141 8.39 5.90 2.52
N GLY A 142 9.62 6.29 2.24
CA GLY A 142 9.92 7.63 1.78
C GLY A 142 10.98 7.66 0.71
N ARG A 143 11.03 8.78 -0.02
CA ARG A 143 12.04 9.11 -1.00
C ARG A 143 12.45 10.57 -0.84
N ASN A 144 13.75 10.85 -0.84
CA ASN A 144 14.29 12.21 -0.82
C ASN A 144 14.57 12.75 -2.25
N GLY A 145 14.97 14.02 -2.33
CA GLY A 145 15.30 14.67 -3.59
C GLY A 145 16.58 14.16 -4.27
N GLN A 146 17.39 13.36 -3.59
CA GLN A 146 18.61 12.75 -4.11
C GLN A 146 18.36 11.35 -4.74
N GLY A 147 17.10 10.88 -4.72
CA GLY A 147 16.74 9.56 -5.22
C GLY A 147 17.07 8.41 -4.28
N GLU A 148 17.27 8.71 -2.99
CA GLU A 148 17.41 7.70 -1.96
C GLU A 148 16.05 7.38 -1.36
N ALA A 149 15.82 6.10 -1.02
CA ALA A 149 14.65 5.62 -0.32
C ALA A 149 14.99 5.07 1.07
N ALA A 150 14.00 5.13 1.95
CA ALA A 150 14.05 4.44 3.23
C ALA A 150 12.67 3.87 3.55
N ARG A 151 12.66 2.76 4.28
CA ARG A 151 11.42 2.20 4.83
C ARG A 151 11.58 1.85 6.31
N ALA A 152 10.45 1.84 7.01
CA ALA A 152 10.31 1.30 8.36
C ALA A 152 9.02 0.46 8.42
N GLY A 153 9.07 -0.66 9.10
CA GLY A 153 7.96 -1.62 9.15
C GLY A 153 7.80 -2.42 7.84
N GLY A 154 6.59 -2.95 7.61
CA GLY A 154 6.31 -3.80 6.46
C GLY A 154 6.91 -5.21 6.57
N TRP A 155 7.10 -5.70 7.79
CA TRP A 155 7.69 -7.02 8.05
C TRP A 155 6.65 -8.14 8.14
N GLY A 156 5.38 -7.81 7.93
CA GLY A 156 4.28 -8.74 8.03
C GLY A 156 3.77 -8.91 9.46
N HIS A 157 2.55 -9.44 9.57
CA HIS A 157 1.76 -9.45 10.80
C HIS A 157 2.32 -10.32 11.94
N MET A 158 3.27 -11.20 11.66
CA MET A 158 3.89 -12.08 12.68
C MET A 158 4.97 -11.36 13.49
N ILE A 159 5.72 -10.45 12.86
CA ILE A 159 6.89 -9.79 13.44
C ILE A 159 6.87 -8.26 13.28
N GLY A 160 5.78 -7.69 12.74
CA GLY A 160 5.65 -6.28 12.45
C GLY A 160 4.20 -5.89 12.22
N ASP A 161 3.98 -4.99 11.27
CA ASP A 161 2.70 -4.38 10.90
C ASP A 161 2.06 -3.59 12.06
N GLU A 162 2.89 -3.04 12.96
CA GLU A 162 2.44 -2.22 14.08
C GLU A 162 1.67 -1.00 13.58
N GLY A 163 0.56 -0.69 14.23
CA GLY A 163 -0.33 0.39 13.82
C GLY A 163 -1.25 0.07 12.66
N SER A 164 -1.23 -1.17 12.13
CA SER A 164 -2.20 -1.63 11.11
C SER A 164 -3.56 -1.99 11.72
N GLY A 165 -4.58 -2.12 10.88
CA GLY A 165 -5.89 -2.62 11.31
C GLY A 165 -5.81 -4.01 11.94
N TYR A 166 -4.99 -4.92 11.37
CA TYR A 166 -4.77 -6.23 11.97
C TYR A 166 -4.13 -6.13 13.36
N TRP A 167 -3.10 -5.31 13.51
CA TRP A 167 -2.44 -5.10 14.79
C TRP A 167 -3.41 -4.54 15.84
N ILE A 168 -4.22 -3.54 15.48
CA ILE A 168 -5.25 -2.95 16.36
C ILE A 168 -6.25 -4.03 16.80
N GLY A 169 -6.75 -4.83 15.87
CA GLY A 169 -7.70 -5.91 16.17
C GLY A 169 -7.08 -7.00 17.06
N ARG A 170 -5.82 -7.38 16.80
CA ARG A 170 -5.08 -8.35 17.62
C ARG A 170 -4.89 -7.84 19.05
N GLU A 171 -4.51 -6.57 19.22
CA GLU A 171 -4.37 -5.97 20.56
C GLU A 171 -5.72 -5.93 21.30
N ALA A 172 -6.82 -5.65 20.57
CA ALA A 172 -8.16 -5.68 21.14
C ALA A 172 -8.55 -7.08 21.62
N LEU A 173 -8.32 -8.11 20.80
CA LEU A 173 -8.54 -9.52 21.20
C LEU A 173 -7.69 -9.92 22.40
N SER A 174 -6.42 -9.52 22.40
CA SER A 174 -5.52 -9.77 23.53
C SER A 174 -6.04 -9.09 24.81
N ALA A 175 -6.56 -7.84 24.70
CA ALA A 175 -7.12 -7.12 25.84
C ALA A 175 -8.38 -7.82 26.40
N VAL A 176 -9.26 -8.33 25.55
CA VAL A 176 -10.44 -9.10 25.94
C VAL A 176 -10.03 -10.37 26.71
N MET A 177 -9.06 -11.15 26.17
CA MET A 177 -8.59 -12.36 26.85
C MET A 177 -7.89 -12.05 28.18
N ARG A 178 -7.15 -10.95 28.27
CA ARG A 178 -6.52 -10.52 29.54
C ARG A 178 -7.55 -10.07 30.57
N ALA A 179 -8.66 -9.47 30.16
CA ALA A 179 -9.77 -9.13 31.05
C ALA A 179 -10.47 -10.39 31.55
N ALA A 180 -10.73 -11.37 30.69
CA ALA A 180 -11.38 -12.63 31.01
C ALA A 180 -10.61 -13.45 32.04
N ASP A 181 -9.27 -13.49 31.96
CA ASP A 181 -8.43 -14.25 32.91
C ASP A 181 -7.89 -13.40 34.08
N GLY A 182 -8.38 -12.18 34.25
CA GLY A 182 -8.04 -11.28 35.38
C GLY A 182 -6.64 -10.65 35.31
N ARG A 183 -5.90 -10.77 34.19
CA ARG A 183 -4.59 -10.15 33.97
C ARG A 183 -4.66 -8.73 33.46
N GLY A 184 -5.83 -8.24 33.11
CA GLY A 184 -6.07 -6.88 32.59
C GLY A 184 -7.37 -6.28 33.13
N PRO A 185 -7.55 -4.96 32.96
CA PRO A 185 -8.78 -4.31 33.37
C PRO A 185 -9.98 -4.75 32.52
N ALA A 186 -11.18 -4.69 33.11
CA ALA A 186 -12.42 -4.86 32.37
C ALA A 186 -12.51 -3.82 31.22
N THR A 187 -13.05 -4.22 30.08
CA THR A 187 -13.16 -3.39 28.89
C THR A 187 -14.49 -3.60 28.16
N ARG A 188 -15.03 -2.54 27.58
CA ARG A 188 -16.21 -2.60 26.69
C ARG A 188 -15.97 -3.43 25.44
N LEU A 189 -14.69 -3.59 25.05
CA LEU A 189 -14.29 -4.41 23.90
C LEU A 189 -14.81 -5.84 24.02
N THR A 190 -14.90 -6.40 25.23
CA THR A 190 -15.43 -7.76 25.45
C THR A 190 -16.81 -7.91 24.83
N THR A 191 -17.78 -7.12 25.29
CA THR A 191 -19.16 -7.20 24.80
C THR A 191 -19.25 -6.82 23.32
N ALA A 192 -18.51 -5.78 22.87
CA ALA A 192 -18.57 -5.29 21.52
C ALA A 192 -18.01 -6.31 20.50
N ILE A 193 -16.88 -6.93 20.80
CA ILE A 193 -16.24 -7.94 19.92
C ILE A 193 -17.06 -9.23 19.92
N LEU A 194 -17.53 -9.70 21.07
CA LEU A 194 -18.38 -10.89 21.12
C LEU A 194 -19.69 -10.69 20.33
N GLY A 195 -20.31 -9.52 20.48
CA GLY A 195 -21.49 -9.16 19.67
C GLY A 195 -21.21 -9.13 18.16
N HIS A 196 -20.09 -8.54 17.73
CA HIS A 196 -19.68 -8.47 16.32
C HIS A 196 -19.45 -9.86 15.72
N LEU A 197 -18.86 -10.79 16.50
CA LEU A 197 -18.56 -12.14 16.06
C LEU A 197 -19.69 -13.14 16.35
N ASN A 198 -20.83 -12.70 16.90
CA ASN A 198 -21.97 -13.55 17.30
C ASN A 198 -21.56 -14.66 18.27
N LEU A 199 -20.71 -14.34 19.25
CA LEU A 199 -20.23 -15.25 20.29
C LEU A 199 -20.90 -14.96 21.63
N ASN A 200 -21.10 -16.00 22.44
CA ASN A 200 -21.73 -15.88 23.77
C ASN A 200 -20.69 -15.74 24.90
N ASP A 201 -19.45 -16.14 24.63
CA ASP A 201 -18.36 -16.09 25.62
C ASP A 201 -17.00 -15.97 24.94
N GLU A 202 -16.03 -15.42 25.64
CA GLU A 202 -14.67 -15.15 25.19
C GLU A 202 -13.81 -16.39 24.96
N SER A 203 -14.15 -17.54 25.58
CA SER A 203 -13.42 -18.80 25.42
C SER A 203 -13.44 -19.32 23.96
N ARG A 204 -14.38 -18.80 23.17
CA ARG A 204 -14.53 -19.15 21.73
C ARG A 204 -13.67 -18.29 20.79
N LEU A 205 -13.16 -17.17 21.25
CA LEU A 205 -12.33 -16.27 20.42
C LEU A 205 -11.07 -16.96 19.85
N PRO A 206 -10.31 -17.79 20.61
CA PRO A 206 -9.16 -18.47 20.03
C PRO A 206 -9.49 -19.33 18.82
N ARG A 207 -10.65 -20.01 18.83
CA ARG A 207 -11.07 -20.85 17.71
C ARG A 207 -11.25 -20.05 16.42
N ILE A 208 -11.76 -18.83 16.51
CA ILE A 208 -11.93 -17.94 15.34
C ILE A 208 -10.57 -17.44 14.86
N VAL A 209 -9.73 -16.97 15.79
CA VAL A 209 -8.44 -16.34 15.43
C VAL A 209 -7.45 -17.36 14.85
N TYR A 210 -7.45 -18.60 15.35
CA TYR A 210 -6.54 -19.68 14.91
C TYR A 210 -7.12 -20.56 13.79
N ASP A 211 -8.34 -20.28 13.35
CA ASP A 211 -8.90 -20.95 12.18
C ASP A 211 -8.13 -20.51 10.93
N ARG A 212 -7.62 -21.48 10.17
CA ARG A 212 -6.86 -21.23 8.94
C ARG A 212 -7.71 -20.58 7.84
N GLU A 213 -9.02 -20.75 7.91
CA GLU A 213 -9.97 -20.15 6.96
C GLU A 213 -10.38 -18.74 7.35
N THR A 214 -10.06 -18.29 8.58
CA THR A 214 -10.37 -16.92 9.00
C THR A 214 -9.41 -15.91 8.37
N PRO A 215 -9.87 -15.08 7.44
CA PRO A 215 -9.03 -14.07 6.81
C PRO A 215 -8.49 -13.08 7.85
N ARG A 216 -7.25 -12.64 7.68
CA ARG A 216 -6.66 -11.55 8.48
C ARG A 216 -7.53 -10.28 8.50
N MET A 217 -8.34 -10.10 7.46
CA MET A 217 -9.31 -9.00 7.37
C MET A 217 -10.37 -9.05 8.47
N THR A 218 -10.78 -10.24 8.93
CA THR A 218 -11.75 -10.36 10.03
C THR A 218 -11.20 -9.74 11.32
N VAL A 219 -9.92 -9.93 11.60
CA VAL A 219 -9.26 -9.29 12.74
C VAL A 219 -9.08 -7.78 12.48
N ALA A 220 -8.66 -7.38 11.28
CA ALA A 220 -8.49 -5.98 10.92
C ALA A 220 -9.82 -5.18 10.94
N ALA A 221 -10.94 -5.85 10.70
CA ALA A 221 -12.28 -5.25 10.77
C ALA A 221 -12.72 -4.82 12.18
N MET A 222 -11.96 -5.17 13.22
CA MET A 222 -12.24 -4.74 14.60
C MET A 222 -11.83 -3.29 14.89
N GLY A 223 -11.08 -2.65 14.01
CA GLY A 223 -10.62 -1.25 14.19
C GLY A 223 -11.75 -0.27 14.56
N PRO A 224 -12.87 -0.23 13.82
CA PRO A 224 -14.01 0.63 14.17
C PRO A 224 -14.60 0.35 15.55
N ILE A 225 -14.62 -0.92 15.98
CA ILE A 225 -15.11 -1.33 17.32
C ILE A 225 -14.19 -0.74 18.40
N VAL A 226 -12.88 -0.75 18.16
CA VAL A 226 -11.91 -0.17 19.09
C VAL A 226 -12.09 1.34 19.18
N GLN A 227 -12.31 2.02 18.05
CA GLN A 227 -12.57 3.46 18.05
C GLN A 227 -13.85 3.79 18.80
N GLU A 228 -14.94 3.11 18.51
CA GLU A 228 -16.22 3.34 19.18
C GLU A 228 -16.11 3.14 20.71
N ALA A 229 -15.46 2.07 21.15
CA ALA A 229 -15.22 1.84 22.58
C ALA A 229 -14.38 2.98 23.20
N ALA A 230 -13.35 3.46 22.51
CA ALA A 230 -12.53 4.57 22.97
C ALA A 230 -13.32 5.88 23.09
N GLU A 231 -14.20 6.18 22.11
CA GLU A 231 -15.10 7.34 22.12
C GLU A 231 -16.11 7.26 23.28
N GLN A 232 -16.54 6.05 23.65
CA GLN A 232 -17.38 5.79 24.81
C GLN A 232 -16.62 5.80 26.15
N GLY A 233 -15.33 6.21 26.15
CA GLY A 233 -14.51 6.39 27.34
C GLY A 233 -13.78 5.13 27.82
N ASP A 234 -13.71 4.06 27.02
CA ASP A 234 -12.90 2.87 27.36
C ASP A 234 -11.41 3.17 27.28
N ALA A 235 -10.73 3.15 28.43
CA ALA A 235 -9.31 3.46 28.53
C ALA A 235 -8.42 2.44 27.87
N VAL A 236 -8.84 1.17 27.76
CA VAL A 236 -8.11 0.09 27.11
C VAL A 236 -8.11 0.32 25.61
N ALA A 237 -9.29 0.56 25.04
CA ALA A 237 -9.45 0.85 23.61
C ALA A 237 -8.67 2.11 23.19
N ARG A 238 -8.76 3.19 23.98
CA ARG A 238 -7.99 4.41 23.76
C ARG A 238 -6.49 4.13 23.71
N ARG A 239 -5.96 3.39 24.68
CA ARG A 239 -4.54 3.04 24.74
C ARG A 239 -4.07 2.20 23.56
N ILE A 240 -4.94 1.34 23.01
CA ILE A 240 -4.62 0.57 21.80
C ILE A 240 -4.44 1.52 20.61
N LEU A 241 -5.33 2.48 20.41
CA LEU A 241 -5.23 3.47 19.33
C LEU A 241 -4.01 4.40 19.51
N GLU A 242 -3.75 4.86 20.73
CA GLU A 242 -2.56 5.68 21.04
C GLU A 242 -1.27 4.94 20.68
N ARG A 243 -1.13 3.67 21.07
CA ARG A 243 0.02 2.84 20.70
C ARG A 243 0.12 2.62 19.21
N ALA A 244 -1.00 2.46 18.51
CA ALA A 244 -0.98 2.34 17.05
C ALA A 244 -0.37 3.59 16.39
N VAL A 245 -0.74 4.77 16.88
CA VAL A 245 -0.14 6.05 16.42
C VAL A 245 1.33 6.14 16.82
N ASP A 246 1.72 5.74 18.04
CA ASP A 246 3.11 5.73 18.50
C ASP A 246 4.02 4.99 17.51
N GLU A 247 3.61 3.80 17.11
CA GLU A 247 4.38 2.96 16.18
C GLU A 247 4.47 3.58 14.78
N LEU A 248 3.38 4.13 14.25
CA LEU A 248 3.39 4.81 12.95
C LEU A 248 4.28 6.08 12.97
N VAL A 249 4.24 6.85 14.07
CA VAL A 249 5.12 8.01 14.27
C VAL A 249 6.58 7.59 14.37
N LEU A 250 6.88 6.52 15.10
CA LEU A 250 8.24 5.98 15.20
C LEU A 250 8.78 5.56 13.81
N GLY A 251 7.94 4.91 13.00
CA GLY A 251 8.26 4.59 11.63
C GLY A 251 8.55 5.84 10.78
N ALA A 252 7.70 6.86 10.89
CA ALA A 252 7.88 8.14 10.20
C ALA A 252 9.16 8.86 10.61
N GLN A 253 9.47 8.89 11.91
CA GLN A 253 10.72 9.45 12.44
C GLN A 253 11.95 8.73 11.88
N SER A 254 11.92 7.40 11.84
CA SER A 254 13.00 6.58 11.31
C SER A 254 13.27 6.91 9.84
N VAL A 255 12.21 6.94 9.02
CA VAL A 255 12.32 7.24 7.58
C VAL A 255 12.79 8.66 7.34
N ALA A 256 12.16 9.67 7.97
CA ALA A 256 12.54 11.08 7.82
C ALA A 256 13.98 11.35 8.26
N SER A 257 14.46 10.69 9.32
CA SER A 257 15.83 10.82 9.80
C SER A 257 16.85 10.18 8.85
N ARG A 258 16.57 8.98 8.34
CA ARG A 258 17.46 8.26 7.42
C ARG A 258 17.59 8.96 6.07
N LEU A 259 16.55 9.67 5.64
CA LEU A 259 16.53 10.45 4.41
C LEU A 259 16.96 11.91 4.60
N GLU A 260 17.32 12.31 5.83
CA GLU A 260 17.72 13.69 6.21
C GLU A 260 16.62 14.74 5.92
N MET A 261 15.34 14.33 5.91
CA MET A 261 14.22 15.18 5.52
C MET A 261 13.56 15.96 6.67
N ARG A 262 13.99 15.79 7.94
CA ARG A 262 13.30 16.38 9.09
C ARG A 262 13.19 17.91 9.06
N GLY A 263 14.10 18.59 8.37
CA GLY A 263 14.10 20.05 8.20
C GLY A 263 13.50 20.55 6.90
N ASP A 264 13.13 19.63 6.01
CA ASP A 264 12.70 19.96 4.66
C ASP A 264 11.18 20.19 4.56
N GLU A 265 10.76 20.79 3.46
CA GLU A 265 9.35 20.85 3.07
C GLU A 265 9.01 19.63 2.22
N PHE A 266 8.09 18.80 2.70
CA PHE A 266 7.58 17.65 1.99
C PHE A 266 6.19 17.26 2.52
N THR A 267 5.55 16.29 1.86
CA THR A 267 4.24 15.78 2.28
C THR A 267 4.35 14.37 2.86
N PHE A 268 3.73 14.14 4.02
CA PHE A 268 3.35 12.82 4.47
C PHE A 268 2.00 12.44 3.84
N PHE A 269 1.95 11.40 3.04
CA PHE A 269 0.71 10.83 2.54
C PHE A 269 0.23 9.70 3.44
N LEU A 270 -1.02 9.74 3.86
CA LEU A 270 -1.67 8.69 4.62
C LEU A 270 -2.49 7.82 3.68
N SER A 271 -2.22 6.52 3.63
CA SER A 271 -2.88 5.57 2.74
C SER A 271 -3.32 4.31 3.50
N GLY A 272 -4.39 3.69 3.04
CA GLY A 272 -4.84 2.41 3.57
C GLY A 272 -6.19 2.46 4.26
N GLY A 273 -6.78 1.26 4.42
CA GLY A 273 -8.14 1.10 4.93
C GLY A 273 -8.32 1.49 6.40
N ALA A 274 -7.29 1.30 7.23
CA ALA A 274 -7.37 1.62 8.65
C ALA A 274 -7.65 3.11 8.89
N PHE A 275 -7.05 4.00 8.11
CA PHE A 275 -7.31 5.45 8.20
C PHE A 275 -8.73 5.85 7.81
N ARG A 276 -9.38 5.08 6.92
CA ARG A 276 -10.77 5.32 6.51
C ARG A 276 -11.78 4.87 7.56
N VAL A 277 -11.50 3.76 8.24
CA VAL A 277 -12.43 3.13 9.19
C VAL A 277 -12.14 3.50 10.64
N VAL A 278 -11.00 4.12 10.93
CA VAL A 278 -10.58 4.65 12.23
C VAL A 278 -10.08 6.09 12.06
N PRO A 279 -10.96 7.07 11.77
CA PRO A 279 -10.58 8.46 11.50
C PRO A 279 -9.78 9.13 12.63
N TRP A 280 -9.94 8.67 13.87
CA TRP A 280 -9.17 9.18 15.01
C TRP A 280 -7.64 9.06 14.78
N LEU A 281 -7.19 7.97 14.12
CA LEU A 281 -5.77 7.79 13.79
C LEU A 281 -5.24 8.93 12.92
N VAL A 282 -6.03 9.41 11.95
CA VAL A 282 -5.63 10.48 11.03
C VAL A 282 -5.38 11.78 11.80
N GLY A 283 -6.31 12.17 12.68
CA GLY A 283 -6.21 13.40 13.45
C GLY A 283 -5.00 13.41 14.39
N GLU A 284 -4.83 12.33 15.17
CA GLU A 284 -3.74 12.24 16.13
C GLU A 284 -2.37 12.07 15.44
N LEU A 285 -2.30 11.27 14.37
CA LEU A 285 -1.09 11.10 13.59
C LEU A 285 -0.66 12.42 12.95
N SER A 286 -1.59 13.15 12.31
CA SER A 286 -1.29 14.45 11.69
C SER A 286 -0.73 15.45 12.70
N ARG A 287 -1.29 15.52 13.90
CA ARG A 287 -0.80 16.38 14.96
C ARG A 287 0.65 16.05 15.34
N ARG A 288 0.98 14.77 15.47
CA ARG A 288 2.31 14.31 15.90
C ARG A 288 3.36 14.32 14.80
N LEU A 289 2.98 14.17 13.54
CA LEU A 289 3.93 14.25 12.42
C LEU A 289 4.53 15.64 12.25
N VAL A 290 3.84 16.70 12.63
CA VAL A 290 4.40 18.06 12.68
C VAL A 290 5.53 18.17 13.71
N GLU A 291 5.53 17.37 14.77
CA GLU A 291 6.64 17.31 15.73
C GLU A 291 7.86 16.56 15.14
N VAL A 292 7.63 15.62 14.22
CA VAL A 292 8.68 14.87 13.49
C VAL A 292 9.39 15.75 12.47
N ALA A 293 8.61 16.50 11.68
CA ALA A 293 9.10 17.40 10.63
C ALA A 293 8.23 18.65 10.59
N PRO A 294 8.68 19.75 11.23
CA PRO A 294 7.84 20.95 11.43
C PRO A 294 7.39 21.67 10.16
N ARG A 295 8.02 21.40 9.03
CA ARG A 295 7.68 22.00 7.73
C ARG A 295 6.92 21.05 6.81
N CYS A 296 6.50 19.88 7.31
CA CYS A 296 5.74 18.92 6.55
C CYS A 296 4.28 19.34 6.34
N GLN A 297 3.68 18.82 5.28
CA GLN A 297 2.24 18.74 5.12
C GLN A 297 1.79 17.30 5.39
N VAL A 298 0.53 17.11 5.79
CA VAL A 298 -0.05 15.77 6.00
C VAL A 298 -1.34 15.69 5.21
N GLU A 299 -1.42 14.75 4.29
CA GLU A 299 -2.55 14.60 3.39
C GLU A 299 -3.00 13.13 3.29
N MET A 300 -4.31 12.92 3.14
CA MET A 300 -4.81 11.61 2.74
C MET A 300 -4.48 11.36 1.28
N LEU A 301 -3.94 10.18 0.97
CA LEU A 301 -3.76 9.77 -0.42
C LEU A 301 -5.13 9.47 -1.03
N ASN A 302 -5.59 10.33 -1.93
CA ASN A 302 -6.90 10.21 -2.59
C ASN A 302 -6.85 9.34 -3.83
N GLU A 303 -5.69 9.29 -4.51
CA GLU A 303 -5.48 8.48 -5.72
C GLU A 303 -5.24 7.01 -5.36
N GLU A 304 -5.72 6.09 -6.21
CA GLU A 304 -5.35 4.67 -6.08
C GLU A 304 -3.85 4.47 -6.39
N PRO A 305 -3.13 3.64 -5.62
CA PRO A 305 -1.70 3.36 -5.87
C PRO A 305 -1.40 2.90 -7.29
N ALA A 306 -2.34 2.22 -7.95
CA ALA A 306 -2.22 1.81 -9.35
C ALA A 306 -1.98 3.00 -10.31
N VAL A 307 -2.45 4.21 -9.97
CA VAL A 307 -2.14 5.45 -10.74
C VAL A 307 -0.66 5.78 -10.64
N GLY A 308 -0.06 5.62 -9.46
CA GLY A 308 1.39 5.77 -9.30
C GLY A 308 2.18 4.74 -10.11
N ALA A 309 1.68 3.50 -10.21
CA ALA A 309 2.26 2.49 -11.08
C ALA A 309 2.15 2.90 -12.57
N VAL A 310 1.08 3.56 -12.99
CA VAL A 310 0.97 4.13 -14.36
C VAL A 310 2.05 5.18 -14.61
N TRP A 311 2.30 6.10 -13.67
CA TRP A 311 3.36 7.11 -13.82
C TRP A 311 4.75 6.47 -13.92
N LEU A 312 5.04 5.46 -13.11
CA LEU A 312 6.31 4.72 -13.20
C LEU A 312 6.42 3.92 -14.50
N ALA A 313 5.33 3.33 -15.00
CA ALA A 313 5.32 2.66 -16.29
C ALA A 313 5.57 3.62 -17.46
N LEU A 314 5.00 4.83 -17.42
CA LEU A 314 5.27 5.88 -18.42
C LEU A 314 6.76 6.30 -18.40
N ALA A 315 7.34 6.48 -17.21
CA ALA A 315 8.75 6.78 -17.08
C ALA A 315 9.63 5.64 -17.62
N GLU A 316 9.26 4.37 -17.36
CA GLU A 316 9.95 3.19 -17.87
C GLU A 316 9.87 3.10 -19.39
N ALA A 317 8.69 3.35 -19.99
CA ALA A 317 8.51 3.37 -21.44
C ALA A 317 9.44 4.40 -22.11
N GLN A 318 9.69 5.53 -21.44
CA GLN A 318 10.58 6.59 -21.90
C GLN A 318 12.05 6.36 -21.57
N GLY A 319 12.40 5.29 -20.85
CA GLY A 319 13.76 5.03 -20.35
C GLY A 319 14.23 6.02 -19.28
N LYS A 320 13.27 6.62 -18.55
CA LYS A 320 13.51 7.62 -17.49
C LYS A 320 13.06 7.14 -16.10
N ALA A 321 12.64 5.88 -15.97
CA ALA A 321 12.25 5.35 -14.67
C ALA A 321 13.41 5.46 -13.68
N ASN A 322 13.16 6.16 -12.60
CA ASN A 322 14.10 6.28 -11.49
C ASN A 322 13.53 5.49 -10.30
N VAL A 323 13.99 4.25 -10.12
CA VAL A 323 13.67 3.45 -8.94
C VAL A 323 14.66 3.85 -7.84
N PRO A 324 14.18 4.42 -6.73
CA PRO A 324 15.06 4.85 -5.66
C PRO A 324 15.89 3.69 -5.10
N HIS A 325 17.14 3.95 -4.76
CA HIS A 325 17.98 2.99 -4.04
C HIS A 325 17.84 3.20 -2.52
N TYR A 326 17.86 2.12 -1.75
CA TYR A 326 17.75 2.24 -0.30
C TYR A 326 18.98 2.91 0.30
N ALA A 327 18.76 3.96 1.07
CA ALA A 327 19.77 4.58 1.92
C ALA A 327 20.33 3.53 2.88
N ARG A 328 21.66 3.43 2.98
CA ARG A 328 22.31 2.50 3.91
C ARG A 328 21.92 2.83 5.34
N PRO A 329 21.62 1.81 6.20
CA PRO A 329 21.45 2.07 7.62
C PRO A 329 22.72 2.76 8.16
N ARG A 330 22.57 3.91 8.80
CA ARG A 330 23.63 4.47 9.62
C ARG A 330 23.66 3.67 10.92
N LEU A 331 24.69 2.84 11.09
CA LEU A 331 24.98 2.11 12.32
C LEU A 331 25.48 3.07 13.40
#